data_34920ab4e8969c97e7756424eedaf48b
#
_entry.id   34920ab4e8969c97e7756424eedaf48b
#
_cell.length_a   1.000
_cell.length_b   1.000
_cell.length_c   1.000
_cell.angle_alpha   90.00
_cell.angle_beta   90.00
_cell.angle_gamma   90.00
#
_symmetry.space_group_name_H-M   'P 1'
#
loop_
_entity.id
_entity.type
_entity.pdbx_description
1 polymer ?
#
loop_
_entity_poly.entity_id
_entity_poly.type
_entity_poly.pdbx_seq_one_letter_code
_entity_poly.pdbx_strand_id
1 'polypeptide(L)'
;MSLGHSHSHSHHEHHHDHDHDHDHDHGHGAQAAPPWRRLLVAALLVLFAVAAACLVQVRSGEAMVITRFGNPARVLLEPGLAWRLPLPFESAIPVDLRLRTTSSGLQDVGTRDGLRIIVQAYVAWQVQGDADNVQRFMRAVRNQPDEAARQLRTFVGSALETTASAYDLADLVNTEASRVRIGDFEARLREQIDHQLLATYGVKVVQVGIERLTLPKVTLGATVDRMRAERETIATERTAEGRRQAAEIRSAAERDARVIQAEASVKAAEIEAQARVEAARIYGKAYAGSPQLYNLLRSLDTLGTIVNGDTRLVLRTDAAPFRVLVDGPPAFPAEAPANRRRP
;
A
#
# COMPACT_ATOMS: atom_id res chain seq x y z
N MET A 1 33.71 45.50 40.99
CA MET A 1 34.42 44.74 42.02
C MET A 1 35.52 44.00 41.28
N SER A 2 36.72 44.65 41.32
CA SER A 2 37.81 44.46 42.28
C SER A 2 38.68 43.29 41.82
N LEU A 3 39.82 43.41 41.48
CA LEU A 3 41.17 43.92 41.78
C LEU A 3 42.10 43.03 41.01
N GLY A 4 43.05 43.32 40.21
CA GLY A 4 44.20 44.18 40.46
C GLY A 4 45.30 43.41 41.17
N HIS A 5 46.36 43.08 40.47
CA HIS A 5 47.69 43.08 41.11
C HIS A 5 48.79 43.18 40.05
N SER A 6 49.44 44.33 40.08
CA SER A 6 50.71 44.73 39.54
C SER A 6 51.82 44.19 40.47
N HIS A 7 52.90 43.67 39.92
CA HIS A 7 54.21 43.68 40.59
C HIS A 7 55.33 44.01 39.59
N SER A 8 55.81 45.19 39.78
CA SER A 8 57.09 45.74 39.41
C SER A 8 58.20 45.22 40.36
N HIS A 9 59.32 44.80 39.85
CA HIS A 9 60.60 44.91 40.56
C HIS A 9 61.75 45.20 39.60
N SER A 10 62.37 46.21 39.93
CA SER A 10 63.55 46.88 39.41
C SER A 10 64.86 46.25 39.89
N HIS A 11 65.90 46.55 39.12
CA HIS A 11 67.34 46.74 39.44
C HIS A 11 68.19 45.49 39.78
N HIS A 12 69.20 45.28 39.01
CA HIS A 12 70.59 45.55 39.47
C HIS A 12 71.55 45.55 38.31
N GLU A 13 72.29 46.73 38.17
CA GLU A 13 73.53 46.90 37.42
C GLU A 13 74.68 46.16 38.11
N HIS A 14 75.53 45.50 37.35
CA HIS A 14 76.88 45.26 37.74
C HIS A 14 77.83 45.36 36.49
N HIS A 15 78.59 46.45 36.48
CA HIS A 15 79.76 46.61 35.73
C HIS A 15 80.86 45.60 36.15
N HIS A 16 81.46 44.91 35.23
CA HIS A 16 82.86 44.46 35.31
C HIS A 16 83.51 44.53 33.95
N ASP A 17 84.40 45.56 33.83
CA ASP A 17 85.45 45.61 32.81
C ASP A 17 86.46 44.50 33.04
N HIS A 18 86.72 43.71 32.03
CA HIS A 18 87.99 43.00 31.88
C HIS A 18 88.37 42.96 30.37
N ASP A 19 89.31 43.83 30.05
CA ASP A 19 90.16 43.74 28.86
C ASP A 19 90.96 42.44 28.88
N HIS A 20 90.80 41.63 27.86
CA HIS A 20 91.81 40.67 27.42
C HIS A 20 91.83 40.60 25.90
N ASP A 21 92.83 41.34 25.33
CA ASP A 21 93.33 41.09 23.99
C ASP A 21 93.84 39.65 23.84
N HIS A 22 93.24 38.88 22.98
CA HIS A 22 93.88 37.76 22.33
C HIS A 22 93.55 37.74 20.84
N ASP A 23 94.40 38.29 20.06
CA ASP A 23 94.60 38.04 18.64
C ASP A 23 94.77 36.54 18.43
N HIS A 24 93.85 35.89 17.83
CA HIS A 24 94.03 34.66 17.10
C HIS A 24 93.33 34.76 15.73
N ASP A 25 94.16 35.28 14.81
CA ASP A 25 93.98 35.21 13.38
C ASP A 25 94.02 33.72 12.95
N HIS A 26 92.86 33.11 12.75
CA HIS A 26 92.73 31.90 11.98
C HIS A 26 91.93 32.17 10.72
N GLY A 27 92.61 32.65 9.75
CA GLY A 27 92.19 32.75 8.37
C GLY A 27 91.84 31.41 7.81
N HIS A 28 90.56 30.91 8.05
CA HIS A 28 89.98 29.90 7.17
C HIS A 28 89.43 30.61 5.94
N GLY A 29 90.26 30.71 4.94
CA GLY A 29 89.87 31.13 3.60
C GLY A 29 88.80 30.17 3.05
N ALA A 30 87.56 30.39 3.42
CA ALA A 30 86.40 29.87 2.68
C ALA A 30 86.55 30.51 1.27
N GLN A 31 87.09 29.75 0.32
CA GLN A 31 87.06 30.11 -1.08
C GLN A 31 85.67 30.45 -1.47
N ALA A 32 85.29 31.73 -1.48
CA ALA A 32 84.04 32.25 -1.90
C ALA A 32 83.77 31.75 -3.33
N ALA A 33 82.90 30.79 -3.48
CA ALA A 33 82.53 30.28 -4.81
C ALA A 33 82.19 31.49 -5.70
N PRO A 34 82.70 31.49 -6.93
CA PRO A 34 82.58 32.65 -7.80
C PRO A 34 81.10 33.07 -7.92
N PRO A 35 80.80 34.39 -7.93
CA PRO A 35 79.43 34.92 -7.82
C PRO A 35 78.47 34.34 -8.89
N TRP A 36 78.96 33.92 -10.02
CA TRP A 36 78.16 33.31 -11.07
C TRP A 36 77.64 31.91 -10.71
N ARG A 37 78.29 31.10 -9.89
CA ARG A 37 77.84 29.83 -9.39
C ARG A 37 76.67 30.03 -8.42
N ARG A 38 76.69 31.05 -7.57
CA ARG A 38 75.57 31.42 -6.68
C ARG A 38 74.35 31.87 -7.49
N LEU A 39 74.61 32.66 -8.57
CA LEU A 39 73.51 33.07 -9.48
C LEU A 39 72.94 31.89 -10.26
N LEU A 40 73.74 30.91 -10.70
CA LEU A 40 73.25 29.69 -11.35
C LEU A 40 72.42 28.82 -10.39
N VAL A 41 72.90 28.64 -9.15
CA VAL A 41 72.12 27.92 -8.14
C VAL A 41 70.82 28.63 -7.83
N ALA A 42 70.83 29.95 -7.68
CA ALA A 42 69.61 30.74 -7.47
C ALA A 42 68.63 30.62 -8.67
N ALA A 43 69.16 30.74 -9.91
CA ALA A 43 68.34 30.55 -11.12
C ALA A 43 67.80 29.17 -11.26
N LEU A 44 68.53 28.11 -10.89
CA LEU A 44 68.03 26.72 -10.87
C LEU A 44 66.98 26.53 -9.83
N LEU A 45 67.15 27.10 -8.63
CA LEU A 45 66.10 27.06 -7.58
C LEU A 45 64.84 27.78 -7.99
N VAL A 46 64.95 28.95 -8.62
CA VAL A 46 63.79 29.69 -9.15
C VAL A 46 63.10 28.88 -10.26
N LEU A 47 63.82 28.27 -11.17
CA LEU A 47 63.30 27.44 -12.23
C LEU A 47 62.57 26.23 -11.65
N PHE A 48 63.22 25.59 -10.66
CA PHE A 48 62.56 24.47 -9.94
C PHE A 48 61.30 24.90 -9.20
N ALA A 49 61.30 26.00 -8.51
CA ALA A 49 60.11 26.55 -7.82
C ALA A 49 59.01 26.90 -8.82
N VAL A 50 59.33 27.49 -9.98
CA VAL A 50 58.38 27.75 -11.05
C VAL A 50 57.83 26.44 -11.62
N ALA A 51 58.69 25.45 -11.89
CA ALA A 51 58.24 24.14 -12.37
C ALA A 51 57.34 23.43 -11.37
N ALA A 52 57.67 23.48 -10.08
CA ALA A 52 56.82 22.95 -9.02
C ALA A 52 55.47 23.70 -8.92
N ALA A 53 55.49 25.02 -9.10
CA ALA A 53 54.26 25.83 -9.10
C ALA A 53 53.37 25.56 -10.32
N CYS A 54 53.90 24.99 -11.40
CA CYS A 54 53.14 24.60 -12.59
C CYS A 54 52.45 23.25 -12.46
N LEU A 55 52.75 22.45 -11.45
CA LEU A 55 52.17 21.15 -11.25
C LEU A 55 50.89 21.24 -10.40
N VAL A 56 49.84 20.54 -10.83
CA VAL A 56 48.61 20.37 -10.08
C VAL A 56 48.23 18.90 -9.99
N GLN A 57 47.85 18.44 -8.83
CA GLN A 57 47.41 17.08 -8.59
C GLN A 57 45.91 17.01 -8.67
N VAL A 58 45.35 16.15 -9.56
CA VAL A 58 43.94 15.82 -9.65
C VAL A 58 43.69 14.57 -8.79
N ARG A 59 42.81 14.68 -7.80
CA ARG A 59 42.45 13.58 -6.93
C ARG A 59 41.35 12.72 -7.55
N SER A 60 41.32 11.44 -7.18
CA SER A 60 40.23 10.55 -7.60
C SER A 60 38.86 11.02 -7.03
N GLY A 61 37.85 11.10 -7.90
CA GLY A 61 36.52 11.62 -7.55
C GLY A 61 36.39 13.15 -7.60
N GLU A 62 37.42 13.84 -8.13
CA GLU A 62 37.40 15.28 -8.37
C GLU A 62 37.76 15.57 -9.84
N ALA A 63 37.14 16.58 -10.41
CA ALA A 63 37.59 17.18 -11.67
C ALA A 63 38.33 18.48 -11.37
N MET A 64 39.39 18.75 -12.10
CA MET A 64 40.13 20.01 -11.96
C MET A 64 39.77 20.91 -13.13
N VAL A 65 39.14 22.04 -12.85
CA VAL A 65 38.83 23.06 -13.86
C VAL A 65 39.96 24.11 -13.85
N ILE A 66 40.70 24.18 -14.95
CA ILE A 66 41.71 25.21 -15.16
C ILE A 66 41.01 26.44 -15.71
N THR A 67 41.06 27.53 -14.96
CA THR A 67 40.49 28.82 -15.37
C THR A 67 41.63 29.78 -15.76
N ARG A 68 41.45 30.49 -16.87
CA ARG A 68 42.33 31.54 -17.32
C ARG A 68 41.62 32.89 -17.19
N PHE A 69 42.19 33.77 -16.34
CA PHE A 69 41.55 35.05 -16.01
C PHE A 69 40.08 34.94 -15.60
N GLY A 70 39.72 33.87 -14.86
CA GLY A 70 38.37 33.62 -14.39
C GLY A 70 37.44 32.83 -15.34
N ASN A 71 37.85 32.63 -16.60
CA ASN A 71 37.07 31.84 -17.56
C ASN A 71 37.54 30.38 -17.59
N PRO A 72 36.65 29.38 -17.53
CA PRO A 72 37.02 27.98 -17.66
C PRO A 72 37.65 27.72 -19.04
N ALA A 73 38.90 27.29 -19.07
CA ALA A 73 39.68 27.05 -20.30
C ALA A 73 39.74 25.55 -20.64
N ARG A 74 39.94 24.69 -19.65
CA ARG A 74 40.01 23.22 -19.82
C ARG A 74 39.62 22.51 -18.53
N VAL A 75 39.11 21.29 -18.66
CA VAL A 75 38.73 20.41 -17.56
C VAL A 75 39.60 19.16 -17.59
N LEU A 76 40.21 18.83 -16.47
CA LEU A 76 40.97 17.61 -16.25
C LEU A 76 40.13 16.65 -15.45
N LEU A 77 39.77 15.49 -16.02
CA LEU A 77 38.93 14.46 -15.42
C LEU A 77 39.75 13.28 -14.91
N GLU A 78 40.93 13.05 -15.51
CA GLU A 78 41.77 11.93 -15.15
C GLU A 78 42.56 12.23 -13.87
N PRO A 79 42.54 11.32 -12.87
CA PRO A 79 43.40 11.48 -11.69
C PRO A 79 44.89 11.40 -12.06
N GLY A 80 45.67 12.28 -11.50
CA GLY A 80 47.12 12.31 -11.77
C GLY A 80 47.72 13.68 -11.61
N LEU A 81 48.98 13.82 -12.11
CA LEU A 81 49.68 15.09 -12.17
C LEU A 81 49.41 15.74 -13.52
N ALA A 82 48.97 16.98 -13.49
CA ALA A 82 48.72 17.78 -14.68
C ALA A 82 49.52 19.07 -14.63
N TRP A 83 49.72 19.65 -15.80
CA TRP A 83 50.49 20.89 -15.95
C TRP A 83 49.54 22.08 -16.11
N ARG A 84 49.86 23.20 -15.41
CA ARG A 84 49.17 24.49 -15.53
C ARG A 84 50.18 25.62 -15.59
N LEU A 85 49.77 26.75 -16.12
CA LEU A 85 50.56 27.95 -16.02
C LEU A 85 50.58 28.49 -14.57
N PRO A 86 51.68 29.09 -14.11
CA PRO A 86 51.77 29.63 -12.76
C PRO A 86 50.80 30.81 -12.59
N LEU A 87 50.38 31.04 -11.33
CA LEU A 87 49.63 32.25 -11.01
C LEU A 87 50.40 33.51 -11.42
N PRO A 88 49.75 34.55 -11.98
CA PRO A 88 48.28 34.78 -12.00
C PRO A 88 47.58 34.30 -13.29
N PHE A 89 48.27 33.64 -14.23
CA PHE A 89 47.73 33.32 -15.54
C PHE A 89 46.62 32.23 -15.51
N GLU A 90 46.86 31.15 -14.77
CA GLU A 90 45.90 30.07 -14.63
C GLU A 90 45.70 29.75 -13.17
N SER A 91 44.40 29.51 -12.78
CA SER A 91 44.03 28.94 -11.49
C SER A 91 43.31 27.62 -11.67
N ALA A 92 43.54 26.70 -10.74
CA ALA A 92 42.94 25.38 -10.75
C ALA A 92 41.89 25.32 -9.64
N ILE A 93 40.64 24.98 -10.00
CA ILE A 93 39.52 24.90 -9.09
C ILE A 93 39.06 23.45 -9.07
N PRO A 94 39.14 22.75 -7.93
CA PRO A 94 38.63 21.39 -7.82
C PRO A 94 37.09 21.40 -7.77
N VAL A 95 36.48 20.52 -8.56
CA VAL A 95 35.04 20.23 -8.56
C VAL A 95 34.85 18.81 -8.07
N ASP A 96 34.08 18.64 -7.01
CA ASP A 96 33.76 17.32 -6.44
C ASP A 96 32.71 16.60 -7.30
N LEU A 97 33.09 15.41 -7.80
CA LEU A 97 32.22 14.53 -8.60
C LEU A 97 31.55 13.43 -7.79
N ARG A 98 31.79 13.39 -6.48
CA ARG A 98 31.25 12.34 -5.61
C ARG A 98 29.75 12.47 -5.46
N LEU A 99 29.13 11.33 -5.17
CA LEU A 99 27.70 11.27 -4.88
C LEU A 99 27.38 12.08 -3.63
N ARG A 100 26.40 12.95 -3.74
CA ARG A 100 25.85 13.77 -2.65
C ARG A 100 24.36 13.53 -2.51
N THR A 101 23.84 13.72 -1.32
CA THR A 101 22.41 13.60 -1.03
C THR A 101 21.88 14.96 -0.54
N THR A 102 20.72 15.33 -1.06
CA THR A 102 20.01 16.54 -0.64
C THR A 102 18.57 16.20 -0.36
N SER A 103 18.04 16.63 0.79
CA SER A 103 16.62 16.49 1.12
C SER A 103 15.82 17.69 0.59
N SER A 104 14.61 17.42 0.08
CA SER A 104 13.67 18.46 -0.36
C SER A 104 13.17 19.33 0.79
N GLY A 105 13.28 18.83 2.05
CA GLY A 105 12.51 19.33 3.17
C GLY A 105 11.04 18.90 3.06
N LEU A 106 10.24 19.30 4.04
CA LEU A 106 8.81 19.02 4.06
C LEU A 106 8.10 19.92 3.03
N GLN A 107 7.45 19.28 2.05
CA GLN A 107 6.67 19.94 1.00
C GLN A 107 5.21 19.55 1.16
N ASP A 108 4.32 20.54 1.20
CA ASP A 108 2.89 20.34 1.22
C ASP A 108 2.37 20.35 -0.21
N VAL A 109 1.99 19.19 -0.74
CA VAL A 109 1.61 18.98 -2.14
C VAL A 109 0.19 18.44 -2.24
N GLY A 110 -0.50 18.81 -3.34
CA GLY A 110 -1.83 18.32 -3.66
C GLY A 110 -1.79 17.06 -4.52
N THR A 111 -2.65 16.10 -4.19
CA THR A 111 -2.89 14.91 -5.01
C THR A 111 -3.99 15.15 -6.02
N ARG A 112 -4.14 14.26 -7.02
CA ARG A 112 -5.15 14.36 -8.08
C ARG A 112 -6.58 14.40 -7.54
N ASP A 113 -6.84 13.69 -6.45
CA ASP A 113 -8.14 13.63 -5.75
C ASP A 113 -8.40 14.85 -4.83
N GLY A 114 -7.55 15.90 -4.93
CA GLY A 114 -7.71 17.14 -4.19
C GLY A 114 -7.33 17.09 -2.72
N LEU A 115 -6.74 15.98 -2.28
CA LEU A 115 -6.23 15.84 -0.91
C LEU A 115 -4.81 16.42 -0.80
N ARG A 116 -4.46 16.91 0.38
CA ARG A 116 -3.12 17.44 0.64
C ARG A 116 -2.30 16.43 1.43
N ILE A 117 -1.03 16.31 1.04
CA ILE A 117 -0.05 15.45 1.73
C ILE A 117 1.23 16.23 1.99
N ILE A 118 1.92 15.90 3.07
CA ILE A 118 3.25 16.43 3.36
C ILE A 118 4.25 15.34 2.97
N VAL A 119 5.06 15.64 1.96
CA VAL A 119 6.08 14.73 1.42
C VAL A 119 7.45 15.31 1.65
N GLN A 120 8.39 14.47 2.04
CA GLN A 120 9.82 14.75 2.06
C GLN A 120 10.51 13.72 1.20
N ALA A 121 11.26 14.19 0.20
CA ALA A 121 12.04 13.35 -0.69
C ALA A 121 13.52 13.63 -0.52
N TYR A 122 14.36 12.63 -0.73
CA TYR A 122 15.79 12.80 -0.90
C TYR A 122 16.17 12.58 -2.35
N VAL A 123 17.20 13.29 -2.79
CA VAL A 123 17.79 13.15 -4.10
C VAL A 123 19.28 12.89 -3.94
N ALA A 124 19.74 11.75 -4.46
CA ALA A 124 21.14 11.42 -4.59
C ALA A 124 21.61 11.87 -5.97
N TRP A 125 22.59 12.75 -6.00
CA TRP A 125 23.06 13.42 -7.20
C TRP A 125 24.58 13.56 -7.23
N GLN A 126 25.12 13.70 -8.41
CA GLN A 126 26.55 13.97 -8.64
C GLN A 126 26.73 14.86 -9.88
N VAL A 127 27.83 15.59 -9.93
CA VAL A 127 28.19 16.29 -11.16
C VAL A 127 28.58 15.25 -12.21
N GLN A 128 28.00 15.35 -13.42
CA GLN A 128 28.30 14.41 -14.48
C GLN A 128 29.78 14.59 -14.91
N GLY A 129 30.54 13.47 -14.90
CA GLY A 129 31.97 13.46 -15.13
C GLY A 129 32.41 13.64 -16.60
N ASP A 130 31.89 14.66 -17.26
CA ASP A 130 32.34 15.12 -18.57
C ASP A 130 32.67 16.61 -18.55
N ALA A 131 33.52 17.05 -19.49
CA ALA A 131 34.04 18.40 -19.50
C ALA A 131 32.95 19.48 -19.63
N ASP A 132 31.93 19.23 -20.45
CA ASP A 132 30.86 20.19 -20.72
C ASP A 132 29.94 20.36 -19.49
N ASN A 133 29.60 19.26 -18.83
CA ASN A 133 28.74 19.31 -17.64
C ASN A 133 29.47 19.90 -16.44
N VAL A 134 30.75 19.58 -16.23
CA VAL A 134 31.58 20.22 -15.19
C VAL A 134 31.71 21.74 -15.43
N GLN A 135 31.90 22.18 -16.67
CA GLN A 135 31.91 23.61 -16.99
C GLN A 135 30.55 24.26 -16.78
N ARG A 136 29.46 23.55 -17.11
CA ARG A 136 28.06 24.01 -16.87
C ARG A 136 27.81 24.19 -15.39
N PHE A 137 28.21 23.23 -14.57
CA PHE A 137 28.13 23.30 -13.11
C PHE A 137 28.89 24.51 -12.56
N MET A 138 30.11 24.70 -13.00
CA MET A 138 30.95 25.84 -12.60
C MET A 138 30.27 27.19 -12.93
N ARG A 139 29.69 27.32 -14.14
CA ARG A 139 29.00 28.56 -14.53
C ARG A 139 27.72 28.80 -13.76
N ALA A 140 26.95 27.75 -13.51
CA ALA A 140 25.65 27.84 -12.88
C ALA A 140 25.71 28.12 -11.37
N VAL A 141 26.61 27.44 -10.64
CA VAL A 141 26.67 27.52 -9.17
C VAL A 141 28.03 28.00 -8.63
N ARG A 142 28.94 28.44 -9.50
CA ARG A 142 30.29 28.95 -9.15
C ARG A 142 31.08 28.00 -8.23
N ASN A 143 30.93 26.70 -8.44
CA ASN A 143 31.51 25.63 -7.60
C ASN A 143 31.12 25.71 -6.12
N GLN A 144 29.93 26.15 -5.82
CA GLN A 144 29.38 26.17 -4.47
C GLN A 144 28.37 25.03 -4.31
N PRO A 145 28.74 23.89 -3.68
CA PRO A 145 27.84 22.74 -3.53
C PRO A 145 26.56 23.08 -2.74
N ASP A 146 26.67 23.98 -1.77
CA ASP A 146 25.51 24.41 -0.98
C ASP A 146 24.50 25.22 -1.80
N GLU A 147 24.99 26.01 -2.76
CA GLU A 147 24.13 26.70 -3.72
C GLU A 147 23.43 25.70 -4.64
N ALA A 148 24.19 24.72 -5.16
CA ALA A 148 23.61 23.62 -5.92
C ALA A 148 22.50 22.91 -5.11
N ALA A 149 22.77 22.57 -3.85
CA ALA A 149 21.78 21.94 -2.97
C ALA A 149 20.52 22.79 -2.75
N ARG A 150 20.67 24.13 -2.63
CA ARG A 150 19.52 25.04 -2.52
C ARG A 150 18.69 25.05 -3.79
N GLN A 151 19.32 25.14 -4.95
CA GLN A 151 18.64 25.12 -6.24
C GLN A 151 17.94 23.77 -6.46
N LEU A 152 18.62 22.66 -6.20
CA LEU A 152 18.04 21.33 -6.26
C LEU A 152 16.79 21.21 -5.39
N ARG A 153 16.83 21.71 -4.17
CA ARG A 153 15.67 21.67 -3.25
C ARG A 153 14.46 22.36 -3.85
N THR A 154 14.64 23.51 -4.48
CA THR A 154 13.55 24.23 -5.15
C THR A 154 12.99 23.45 -6.33
N PHE A 155 13.86 22.86 -7.17
CA PHE A 155 13.42 22.02 -8.29
C PHE A 155 12.70 20.78 -7.85
N VAL A 156 13.21 20.10 -6.84
CA VAL A 156 12.56 18.90 -6.27
C VAL A 156 11.20 19.24 -5.71
N GLY A 157 11.06 20.37 -5.03
CA GLY A 157 9.76 20.84 -4.52
C GLY A 157 8.72 21.03 -5.63
N SER A 158 9.09 21.74 -6.71
CA SER A 158 8.21 21.95 -7.87
C SER A 158 7.89 20.64 -8.60
N ALA A 159 8.88 19.75 -8.75
CA ALA A 159 8.67 18.46 -9.39
C ALA A 159 7.78 17.53 -8.54
N LEU A 160 7.91 17.57 -7.21
CA LEU A 160 7.05 16.86 -6.27
C LEU A 160 5.60 17.29 -6.43
N GLU A 161 5.33 18.60 -6.50
CA GLU A 161 3.97 19.13 -6.67
C GLU A 161 3.36 18.67 -8.01
N THR A 162 4.12 18.81 -9.10
CA THR A 162 3.67 18.37 -10.43
C THR A 162 3.45 16.86 -10.48
N THR A 163 4.34 16.08 -9.89
CA THR A 163 4.23 14.61 -9.91
C THR A 163 3.08 14.16 -9.02
N ALA A 164 2.93 14.73 -7.81
CA ALA A 164 1.87 14.36 -6.87
C ALA A 164 0.48 14.62 -7.43
N SER A 165 0.30 15.71 -8.21
CA SER A 165 -0.97 16.03 -8.86
C SER A 165 -1.43 14.99 -9.90
N ALA A 166 -0.57 14.07 -10.31
CA ALA A 166 -0.91 12.99 -11.24
C ALA A 166 -1.34 11.68 -10.56
N TYR A 167 -1.21 11.58 -9.23
CA TYR A 167 -1.52 10.39 -8.45
C TYR A 167 -2.61 10.66 -7.42
N ASP A 168 -3.46 9.66 -7.18
CA ASP A 168 -4.42 9.69 -6.07
C ASP A 168 -3.72 9.33 -4.76
N LEU A 169 -4.26 9.78 -3.64
CA LEU A 169 -3.72 9.41 -2.33
C LEU A 169 -3.69 7.88 -2.14
N ALA A 170 -4.70 7.18 -2.66
CA ALA A 170 -4.80 5.73 -2.58
C ALA A 170 -3.70 4.98 -3.36
N ASP A 171 -3.09 5.60 -4.39
CA ASP A 171 -1.93 5.06 -5.11
C ASP A 171 -0.64 5.19 -4.30
N LEU A 172 -0.57 6.15 -3.39
CA LEU A 172 0.61 6.42 -2.56
C LEU A 172 0.54 5.77 -1.19
N VAL A 173 -0.68 5.69 -0.61
CA VAL A 173 -0.91 5.13 0.72
C VAL A 173 -2.11 4.18 0.67
N ASN A 174 -1.84 2.87 0.74
CA ASN A 174 -2.88 1.85 0.74
C ASN A 174 -2.55 0.74 1.74
N THR A 175 -3.58 0.09 2.27
CA THR A 175 -3.41 -1.11 3.11
C THR A 175 -3.03 -2.35 2.29
N GLU A 176 -3.34 -2.36 0.99
CA GLU A 176 -2.94 -3.41 0.06
C GLU A 176 -1.65 -3.00 -0.66
N ALA A 177 -0.54 -3.69 -0.37
CA ALA A 177 0.77 -3.39 -0.95
C ALA A 177 0.78 -3.44 -2.49
N SER A 178 -0.07 -4.27 -3.11
CA SER A 178 -0.21 -4.39 -4.57
C SER A 178 -0.75 -3.13 -5.25
N ARG A 179 -1.43 -2.26 -4.50
CA ARG A 179 -2.00 -1.00 -5.01
C ARG A 179 -1.07 0.20 -4.82
N VAL A 180 -0.02 0.02 -4.02
CA VAL A 180 0.94 1.10 -3.73
C VAL A 180 1.88 1.28 -4.90
N ARG A 181 1.89 2.47 -5.49
CA ARG A 181 2.66 2.85 -6.69
C ARG A 181 3.78 3.85 -6.39
N ILE A 182 4.34 3.77 -5.18
CA ILE A 182 5.45 4.67 -4.77
C ILE A 182 6.64 4.53 -5.70
N GLY A 183 6.98 3.30 -6.15
CA GLY A 183 8.09 3.08 -7.08
C GLY A 183 7.90 3.79 -8.43
N ASP A 184 6.68 3.78 -8.99
CA ASP A 184 6.36 4.50 -10.22
C ASP A 184 6.44 6.02 -10.01
N PHE A 185 5.98 6.49 -8.87
CA PHE A 185 6.06 7.89 -8.47
C PHE A 185 7.52 8.36 -8.38
N GLU A 186 8.39 7.62 -7.69
CA GLU A 186 9.82 7.90 -7.56
C GLU A 186 10.54 7.87 -8.91
N ALA A 187 10.21 6.90 -9.76
CA ALA A 187 10.79 6.79 -11.11
C ALA A 187 10.43 7.99 -11.97
N ARG A 188 9.16 8.39 -11.97
CA ARG A 188 8.68 9.56 -12.72
C ARG A 188 9.28 10.87 -12.21
N LEU A 189 9.34 11.01 -10.88
CA LEU A 189 9.95 12.16 -10.23
C LEU A 189 11.45 12.26 -10.60
N ARG A 190 12.16 11.13 -10.57
CA ARG A 190 13.58 11.06 -10.96
C ARG A 190 13.77 11.49 -12.42
N GLU A 191 12.99 10.96 -13.34
CA GLU A 191 13.09 11.26 -14.77
C GLU A 191 12.86 12.77 -15.04
N GLN A 192 11.85 13.35 -14.43
CA GLN A 192 11.53 14.77 -14.56
C GLN A 192 12.66 15.66 -14.04
N ILE A 193 13.23 15.32 -12.88
CA ILE A 193 14.30 16.08 -12.24
C ILE A 193 15.62 15.90 -12.99
N ASP A 194 15.98 14.67 -13.38
CA ASP A 194 17.26 14.36 -14.03
C ASP A 194 17.42 15.12 -15.34
N HIS A 195 16.42 15.08 -16.21
CA HIS A 195 16.46 15.77 -17.49
C HIS A 195 16.70 17.28 -17.31
N GLN A 196 16.03 17.90 -16.35
CA GLN A 196 16.11 19.34 -16.13
C GLN A 196 17.41 19.76 -15.47
N LEU A 197 17.89 19.00 -14.48
CA LEU A 197 19.13 19.30 -13.77
C LEU A 197 20.38 19.04 -14.63
N LEU A 198 20.36 18.00 -15.45
CA LEU A 198 21.45 17.71 -16.38
C LEU A 198 21.57 18.82 -17.42
N ALA A 199 20.45 19.26 -17.98
CA ALA A 199 20.44 20.34 -18.98
C ALA A 199 20.88 21.69 -18.40
N THR A 200 20.49 22.03 -17.17
CA THR A 200 20.72 23.36 -16.60
C THR A 200 22.01 23.45 -15.81
N TYR A 201 22.30 22.42 -15.01
CA TYR A 201 23.41 22.45 -14.04
C TYR A 201 24.51 21.42 -14.32
N GLY A 202 24.37 20.52 -15.30
CA GLY A 202 25.31 19.45 -15.53
C GLY A 202 25.35 18.41 -14.40
N VAL A 203 24.25 18.33 -13.63
CA VAL A 203 24.09 17.42 -12.50
C VAL A 203 23.24 16.23 -12.91
N LYS A 204 23.74 15.03 -12.67
CA LYS A 204 23.00 13.77 -12.88
C LYS A 204 22.35 13.32 -11.60
N VAL A 205 21.08 12.98 -11.67
CA VAL A 205 20.34 12.39 -10.57
C VAL A 205 20.47 10.87 -10.66
N VAL A 206 21.07 10.28 -9.62
CA VAL A 206 21.29 8.83 -9.54
C VAL A 206 20.04 8.15 -8.98
N GLN A 207 19.49 8.69 -7.89
CA GLN A 207 18.34 8.13 -7.21
C GLN A 207 17.50 9.25 -6.60
N VAL A 208 16.19 9.01 -6.61
CA VAL A 208 15.20 9.79 -5.84
C VAL A 208 14.42 8.80 -5.00
N GLY A 209 14.09 9.16 -3.78
CA GLY A 209 13.26 8.34 -2.91
C GLY A 209 12.46 9.19 -1.95
N ILE A 210 11.32 8.66 -1.52
CA ILE A 210 10.48 9.29 -0.50
C ILE A 210 11.03 8.95 0.88
N GLU A 211 11.45 9.97 1.61
CA GLU A 211 11.95 9.85 2.98
C GLU A 211 10.79 9.80 4.00
N ARG A 212 9.78 10.61 3.75
CA ARG A 212 8.60 10.69 4.61
C ARG A 212 7.38 11.10 3.81
N LEU A 213 6.27 10.45 4.13
CA LEU A 213 4.94 10.83 3.66
C LEU A 213 4.02 10.92 4.88
N THR A 214 3.39 12.06 5.09
CA THR A 214 2.54 12.34 6.24
C THR A 214 1.28 13.07 5.78
N LEU A 215 0.14 12.71 6.36
CA LEU A 215 -1.11 13.40 6.08
C LEU A 215 -1.32 14.52 7.10
N PRO A 216 -1.65 15.75 6.67
CA PRO A 216 -2.14 16.79 7.58
C PRO A 216 -3.35 16.30 8.36
N LYS A 217 -3.52 16.78 9.58
CA LYS A 217 -4.63 16.36 10.47
C LYS A 217 -6.01 16.52 9.81
N VAL A 218 -6.17 17.59 9.03
CA VAL A 218 -7.43 17.88 8.30
C VAL A 218 -7.68 16.81 7.22
N THR A 219 -6.66 16.47 6.43
CA THR A 219 -6.75 15.45 5.38
C THR A 219 -6.96 14.07 5.99
N LEU A 220 -6.33 13.77 7.12
CA LEU A 220 -6.50 12.51 7.83
C LEU A 220 -7.96 12.29 8.26
N GLY A 221 -8.62 13.31 8.82
CA GLY A 221 -10.04 13.26 9.19
C GLY A 221 -10.92 12.94 7.99
N ALA A 222 -10.81 13.72 6.93
CA ALA A 222 -11.59 13.52 5.69
C ALA A 222 -11.33 12.15 5.05
N THR A 223 -10.09 11.66 5.07
CA THR A 223 -9.75 10.34 4.54
C THR A 223 -10.36 9.21 5.36
N VAL A 224 -10.30 9.30 6.70
CA VAL A 224 -10.91 8.31 7.60
C VAL A 224 -12.43 8.28 7.43
N ASP A 225 -13.09 9.45 7.33
CA ASP A 225 -14.54 9.53 7.12
C ASP A 225 -14.94 8.94 5.76
N ARG A 226 -14.19 9.21 4.70
CA ARG A 226 -14.40 8.59 3.39
C ARG A 226 -14.21 7.07 3.44
N MET A 227 -13.14 6.59 4.05
CA MET A 227 -12.91 5.14 4.21
C MET A 227 -14.02 4.46 5.02
N ARG A 228 -14.56 5.16 6.06
CA ARG A 228 -15.69 4.67 6.84
C ARG A 228 -16.95 4.56 5.97
N ALA A 229 -17.26 5.60 5.19
CA ALA A 229 -18.39 5.60 4.27
C ALA A 229 -18.28 4.50 3.20
N GLU A 230 -17.11 4.30 2.62
CA GLU A 230 -16.86 3.21 1.66
C GLU A 230 -17.07 1.82 2.30
N ARG A 231 -16.58 1.61 3.53
CA ARG A 231 -16.78 0.35 4.28
C ARG A 231 -18.24 0.12 4.61
N GLU A 232 -18.97 1.17 4.97
CA GLU A 232 -20.41 1.10 5.25
C GLU A 232 -21.20 0.77 3.99
N THR A 233 -20.86 1.34 2.85
CA THR A 233 -21.44 1.02 1.54
C THR A 233 -21.24 -0.46 1.20
N ILE A 234 -20.00 -0.96 1.28
CA ILE A 234 -19.66 -2.36 1.01
C ILE A 234 -20.42 -3.31 1.99
N ALA A 235 -20.49 -2.95 3.27
CA ALA A 235 -21.23 -3.74 4.27
C ALA A 235 -22.72 -3.78 3.97
N THR A 236 -23.30 -2.64 3.56
CA THR A 236 -24.71 -2.53 3.17
C THR A 236 -25.02 -3.36 1.93
N GLU A 237 -24.18 -3.28 0.89
CA GLU A 237 -24.29 -4.08 -0.33
C GLU A 237 -24.23 -5.58 -0.04
N ARG A 238 -23.24 -6.02 0.76
CA ARG A 238 -23.12 -7.43 1.15
C ARG A 238 -24.32 -7.90 1.96
N THR A 239 -24.84 -7.06 2.86
CA THR A 239 -26.02 -7.36 3.66
C THR A 239 -27.27 -7.45 2.79
N ALA A 240 -27.45 -6.53 1.84
CA ALA A 240 -28.56 -6.55 0.89
C ALA A 240 -28.50 -7.79 -0.01
N GLU A 241 -27.35 -8.14 -0.53
CA GLU A 241 -27.15 -9.35 -1.32
C GLU A 241 -27.42 -10.62 -0.51
N GLY A 242 -26.91 -10.69 0.73
CA GLY A 242 -27.19 -11.81 1.63
C GLY A 242 -28.70 -11.96 1.95
N ARG A 243 -29.41 -10.84 2.14
CA ARG A 243 -30.88 -10.85 2.35
C ARG A 243 -31.61 -11.31 1.09
N ARG A 244 -31.18 -10.89 -0.10
CA ARG A 244 -31.74 -11.33 -1.38
C ARG A 244 -31.59 -12.83 -1.56
N GLN A 245 -30.40 -13.37 -1.37
CA GLN A 245 -30.12 -14.81 -1.47
C GLN A 245 -30.93 -15.62 -0.43
N ALA A 246 -30.99 -15.15 0.81
CA ALA A 246 -31.80 -15.79 1.83
C ALA A 246 -33.29 -15.80 1.48
N ALA A 247 -33.83 -14.73 0.90
CA ALA A 247 -35.20 -14.66 0.43
C ALA A 247 -35.49 -15.62 -0.73
N GLU A 248 -34.57 -15.72 -1.68
CA GLU A 248 -34.63 -16.66 -2.80
C GLU A 248 -34.64 -18.12 -2.33
N ILE A 249 -33.74 -18.49 -1.42
CA ILE A 249 -33.65 -19.83 -0.84
C ILE A 249 -34.96 -20.15 -0.07
N ARG A 250 -35.44 -19.22 0.77
CA ARG A 250 -36.66 -19.40 1.53
C ARG A 250 -37.88 -19.58 0.61
N SER A 251 -37.99 -18.72 -0.41
CA SER A 251 -39.08 -18.81 -1.38
C SER A 251 -39.03 -20.13 -2.19
N ALA A 252 -37.84 -20.60 -2.56
CA ALA A 252 -37.69 -21.90 -3.19
C ALA A 252 -38.12 -23.04 -2.26
N ALA A 253 -37.64 -23.06 -1.02
CA ALA A 253 -38.01 -24.07 -0.03
C ALA A 253 -39.52 -24.09 0.28
N GLU A 254 -40.12 -22.90 0.37
CA GLU A 254 -41.61 -22.80 0.58
C GLU A 254 -42.40 -23.31 -0.62
N ARG A 255 -41.91 -23.09 -1.86
CA ARG A 255 -42.53 -23.66 -3.06
C ARG A 255 -42.42 -25.18 -3.05
N ASP A 256 -41.22 -25.70 -2.79
CA ASP A 256 -40.99 -27.15 -2.74
C ASP A 256 -41.80 -27.82 -1.65
N ALA A 257 -41.89 -27.22 -0.45
CA ALA A 257 -42.72 -27.70 0.63
C ALA A 257 -44.20 -27.75 0.22
N ARG A 258 -44.73 -26.71 -0.46
CA ARG A 258 -46.12 -26.70 -0.96
C ARG A 258 -46.33 -27.76 -2.03
N VAL A 259 -45.38 -28.00 -2.93
CA VAL A 259 -45.47 -29.06 -3.93
C VAL A 259 -45.54 -30.43 -3.23
N ILE A 260 -44.63 -30.72 -2.31
CA ILE A 260 -44.60 -31.98 -1.56
C ILE A 260 -45.92 -32.18 -0.78
N GLN A 261 -46.43 -31.13 -0.13
CA GLN A 261 -47.67 -31.18 0.61
C GLN A 261 -48.90 -31.44 -0.31
N ALA A 262 -48.90 -30.78 -1.48
CA ALA A 262 -49.95 -31.00 -2.48
C ALA A 262 -49.88 -32.43 -3.04
N GLU A 263 -48.75 -32.95 -3.39
CA GLU A 263 -48.56 -34.34 -3.85
C GLU A 263 -48.97 -35.34 -2.78
N ALA A 264 -48.58 -35.09 -1.51
CA ALA A 264 -48.97 -35.94 -0.41
C ALA A 264 -50.52 -35.95 -0.19
N SER A 265 -51.16 -34.78 -0.32
CA SER A 265 -52.61 -34.67 -0.22
C SER A 265 -53.34 -35.39 -1.37
N VAL A 266 -52.79 -35.29 -2.61
CA VAL A 266 -53.34 -36.03 -3.76
C VAL A 266 -53.20 -37.54 -3.54
N LYS A 267 -52.03 -38.02 -3.11
CA LYS A 267 -51.82 -39.45 -2.81
C LYS A 267 -52.71 -39.95 -1.69
N ALA A 268 -52.87 -39.15 -0.63
CA ALA A 268 -53.79 -39.49 0.45
C ALA A 268 -55.24 -39.60 -0.04
N ALA A 269 -55.71 -38.65 -0.85
CA ALA A 269 -57.05 -38.68 -1.44
C ALA A 269 -57.24 -39.89 -2.39
N GLU A 270 -56.23 -40.24 -3.15
CA GLU A 270 -56.20 -41.40 -4.06
C GLU A 270 -56.33 -42.72 -3.26
N ILE A 271 -55.51 -42.87 -2.20
CA ILE A 271 -55.59 -44.04 -1.30
C ILE A 271 -56.96 -44.13 -0.64
N GLU A 272 -57.46 -42.99 -0.18
CA GLU A 272 -58.82 -42.96 0.44
C GLU A 272 -59.92 -43.30 -0.54
N ALA A 273 -59.83 -42.79 -1.78
CA ALA A 273 -60.80 -43.17 -2.83
C ALA A 273 -60.75 -44.66 -3.19
N GLN A 274 -59.47 -45.20 -3.36
CA GLN A 274 -59.26 -46.62 -3.60
C GLN A 274 -59.88 -47.48 -2.42
N ALA A 275 -59.56 -47.08 -1.20
CA ALA A 275 -60.10 -47.75 -0.01
C ALA A 275 -61.64 -47.73 0.03
N ARG A 276 -62.27 -46.58 -0.30
CA ARG A 276 -63.76 -46.47 -0.39
C ARG A 276 -64.33 -47.35 -1.48
N VAL A 277 -63.70 -47.43 -2.67
CA VAL A 277 -64.13 -48.32 -3.77
C VAL A 277 -64.05 -49.79 -3.34
N GLU A 278 -62.92 -50.17 -2.72
CA GLU A 278 -62.77 -51.57 -2.25
C GLU A 278 -63.69 -51.88 -1.13
N ALA A 279 -63.94 -50.98 -0.17
CA ALA A 279 -64.99 -51.17 0.88
C ALA A 279 -66.39 -51.33 0.26
N ALA A 280 -66.71 -50.47 -0.73
CA ALA A 280 -68.01 -50.59 -1.42
C ALA A 280 -68.15 -51.94 -2.17
N ARG A 281 -67.09 -52.45 -2.76
CA ARG A 281 -67.06 -53.77 -3.41
C ARG A 281 -67.27 -54.88 -2.38
N ILE A 282 -66.57 -54.80 -1.23
CA ILE A 282 -66.75 -55.80 -0.16
C ILE A 282 -68.13 -55.77 0.37
N TYR A 283 -68.70 -54.59 0.70
CA TYR A 283 -70.08 -54.43 1.15
C TYR A 283 -71.14 -54.90 0.12
N GLY A 284 -70.91 -54.59 -1.14
CA GLY A 284 -71.73 -55.05 -2.26
C GLY A 284 -71.79 -56.57 -2.35
N LYS A 285 -70.64 -57.26 -2.22
CA LYS A 285 -70.60 -58.75 -2.18
C LYS A 285 -71.31 -59.31 -0.95
N ALA A 286 -71.10 -58.70 0.21
CA ALA A 286 -71.79 -59.12 1.45
C ALA A 286 -73.29 -58.97 1.33
N TYR A 287 -73.78 -57.86 0.74
CA TYR A 287 -75.22 -57.64 0.49
C TYR A 287 -75.82 -58.70 -0.46
N ALA A 288 -75.07 -59.01 -1.58
CA ALA A 288 -75.54 -60.03 -2.52
C ALA A 288 -75.62 -61.44 -1.89
N GLY A 289 -74.77 -61.72 -0.90
CA GLY A 289 -74.74 -62.98 -0.18
C GLY A 289 -75.82 -63.12 0.83
N SER A 290 -76.21 -62.05 1.57
CA SER A 290 -77.27 -62.07 2.60
C SER A 290 -77.82 -60.67 2.82
N PRO A 291 -78.82 -60.21 2.05
CA PRO A 291 -79.33 -58.83 2.13
C PRO A 291 -79.93 -58.50 3.48
N GLN A 292 -80.55 -59.46 4.11
CA GLN A 292 -81.19 -59.23 5.42
C GLN A 292 -80.25 -59.04 6.58
N LEU A 293 -79.10 -59.80 6.60
CA LEU A 293 -78.06 -59.65 7.59
C LEU A 293 -77.32 -58.35 7.38
N TYR A 294 -77.02 -57.99 6.12
CA TYR A 294 -76.36 -56.72 5.81
C TYR A 294 -77.18 -55.52 6.26
N ASN A 295 -78.53 -55.51 5.99
CA ASN A 295 -79.39 -54.41 6.41
C ASN A 295 -79.49 -54.32 7.93
N LEU A 296 -79.52 -55.44 8.66
CA LEU A 296 -79.45 -55.46 10.11
C LEU A 296 -78.19 -54.83 10.67
N LEU A 297 -77.03 -55.31 10.21
CA LEU A 297 -75.69 -54.77 10.61
C LEU A 297 -75.54 -53.31 10.28
N ARG A 298 -75.95 -52.88 9.10
CA ARG A 298 -75.87 -51.49 8.66
C ARG A 298 -76.80 -50.58 9.47
N SER A 299 -77.97 -51.07 9.82
CA SER A 299 -78.90 -50.33 10.69
C SER A 299 -78.30 -50.13 12.09
N LEU A 300 -77.64 -51.16 12.65
CA LEU A 300 -76.97 -51.08 13.94
C LEU A 300 -75.74 -50.14 13.90
N ASP A 301 -74.93 -50.20 12.86
CA ASP A 301 -73.79 -49.33 12.66
C ASP A 301 -74.22 -47.85 12.52
N THR A 302 -75.26 -47.60 11.76
CA THR A 302 -75.84 -46.26 11.60
C THR A 302 -76.43 -45.78 12.96
N LEU A 303 -77.04 -46.64 13.71
CA LEU A 303 -77.51 -46.29 15.04
C LEU A 303 -76.38 -45.91 15.98
N GLY A 304 -75.28 -46.72 15.97
CA GLY A 304 -74.08 -46.43 16.76
C GLY A 304 -73.40 -45.10 16.39
N THR A 305 -73.48 -44.73 15.09
CA THR A 305 -72.94 -43.46 14.62
C THR A 305 -73.86 -42.26 14.99
N ILE A 306 -75.12 -42.44 14.97
CA ILE A 306 -76.13 -41.39 15.30
C ILE A 306 -76.21 -41.16 16.80
N VAL A 307 -76.16 -42.24 17.62
CA VAL A 307 -76.26 -42.19 19.08
C VAL A 307 -74.88 -41.98 19.68
N ASN A 308 -74.32 -40.76 19.63
CA ASN A 308 -73.18 -40.35 20.41
C ASN A 308 -73.65 -39.81 21.77
N GLY A 309 -72.84 -39.93 22.80
CA GLY A 309 -73.16 -39.71 24.20
C GLY A 309 -74.02 -38.47 24.61
N ASP A 310 -74.08 -37.47 23.71
CA ASP A 310 -74.79 -36.20 23.92
C ASP A 310 -76.06 -36.04 23.02
N THR A 311 -76.46 -37.06 22.28
CA THR A 311 -77.52 -36.96 21.30
C THR A 311 -78.85 -37.33 21.93
N ARG A 312 -79.82 -36.42 22.01
CA ARG A 312 -81.19 -36.67 22.43
C ARG A 312 -82.04 -36.97 21.20
N LEU A 313 -82.20 -38.23 20.91
CA LEU A 313 -83.09 -38.69 19.81
C LEU A 313 -84.53 -38.91 20.28
N VAL A 314 -85.43 -38.19 19.68
CA VAL A 314 -86.89 -38.46 19.82
C VAL A 314 -87.38 -39.05 18.49
N LEU A 315 -87.52 -40.34 18.46
CA LEU A 315 -87.90 -41.06 17.25
C LEU A 315 -89.20 -41.85 17.49
N ARG A 316 -89.99 -41.94 16.46
CA ARG A 316 -91.18 -42.86 16.46
C ARG A 316 -90.64 -44.30 16.38
N THR A 317 -91.24 -45.22 17.08
CA THR A 317 -90.87 -46.66 17.14
C THR A 317 -90.96 -47.37 15.77
N ASP A 318 -91.71 -46.81 14.81
CA ASP A 318 -91.83 -47.31 13.43
C ASP A 318 -90.76 -46.72 12.47
N ALA A 319 -89.81 -45.88 12.92
CA ALA A 319 -88.76 -45.34 12.09
C ALA A 319 -87.71 -46.40 11.66
N ALA A 320 -87.23 -46.30 10.46
CA ALA A 320 -86.42 -47.31 9.78
C ALA A 320 -85.27 -47.95 10.58
N PRO A 321 -84.40 -47.25 11.32
CA PRO A 321 -83.32 -47.95 12.05
C PRO A 321 -83.87 -48.72 13.29
N PHE A 322 -85.02 -48.33 13.89
CA PHE A 322 -85.51 -48.92 15.10
C PHE A 322 -86.56 -50.06 14.84
N ARG A 323 -87.06 -50.16 13.63
CA ARG A 323 -87.97 -51.21 13.23
C ARG A 323 -87.41 -52.61 13.45
N VAL A 324 -86.10 -52.75 13.24
CA VAL A 324 -85.38 -54.00 13.47
C VAL A 324 -85.38 -54.41 14.95
N LEU A 325 -85.39 -53.41 15.86
CA LEU A 325 -85.51 -53.70 17.33
C LEU A 325 -86.90 -54.09 17.76
N VAL A 326 -87.94 -53.62 17.05
CA VAL A 326 -89.35 -53.93 17.34
C VAL A 326 -89.75 -55.22 16.68
N ASP A 327 -89.38 -55.43 15.42
CA ASP A 327 -89.81 -56.60 14.64
C ASP A 327 -88.90 -57.83 14.87
N GLY A 328 -87.81 -57.68 15.60
CA GLY A 328 -86.82 -58.72 15.85
C GLY A 328 -85.92 -58.99 14.63
N PRO A 329 -84.90 -59.81 14.82
CA PRO A 329 -84.00 -60.18 13.69
C PRO A 329 -84.83 -60.93 12.63
N PRO A 330 -84.60 -60.63 11.33
CA PRO A 330 -85.31 -61.32 10.28
C PRO A 330 -85.04 -62.83 10.36
N ALA A 331 -86.06 -63.61 10.13
CA ALA A 331 -85.93 -65.03 10.13
C ALA A 331 -85.02 -65.45 8.97
N PHE A 332 -83.86 -65.97 9.31
CA PHE A 332 -82.99 -66.52 8.30
C PHE A 332 -83.62 -67.78 7.68
N PRO A 333 -83.69 -67.95 6.37
CA PRO A 333 -84.17 -69.17 5.79
C PRO A 333 -83.33 -70.34 6.30
N ALA A 334 -84.07 -71.36 6.91
CA ALA A 334 -83.38 -72.57 7.33
C ALA A 334 -82.62 -73.17 6.17
N GLU A 335 -81.33 -73.42 6.36
CA GLU A 335 -80.48 -74.07 5.39
C GLU A 335 -81.17 -75.35 4.97
N ALA A 336 -81.50 -75.45 3.62
CA ALA A 336 -82.10 -76.70 3.07
C ALA A 336 -81.04 -77.83 3.23
N PRO A 337 -81.48 -79.00 3.71
CA PRO A 337 -80.55 -80.10 3.96
C PRO A 337 -79.76 -80.47 2.69
N ALA A 338 -78.48 -80.43 2.77
CA ALA A 338 -77.54 -80.83 1.72
C ALA A 338 -77.84 -82.26 1.25
N ASN A 339 -78.40 -82.37 0.04
CA ASN A 339 -78.68 -83.64 -0.62
C ASN A 339 -77.35 -84.37 -0.87
N ARG A 340 -76.99 -85.26 0.05
CA ARG A 340 -75.89 -86.23 -0.12
C ARG A 340 -76.23 -87.17 -1.25
N ARG A 341 -75.81 -86.96 -2.48
CA ARG A 341 -75.70 -88.02 -3.42
C ARG A 341 -74.31 -88.65 -3.36
N ARG A 342 -74.25 -89.85 -2.89
CA ARG A 342 -73.22 -90.85 -3.13
C ARG A 342 -73.59 -91.68 -4.39
N PRO A 343 -72.68 -92.36 -5.00
CA PRO A 343 -71.26 -92.42 -5.03
C PRO A 343 -70.67 -91.69 -6.20
#